data_ee13e0c986f659a78e29038cc94f4fb6
#
_entry.id   ee13e0c986f659a78e29038cc94f4fb6
#
_cell.length_a   1.000
_cell.length_b   1.000
_cell.length_c   1.000
_cell.angle_alpha   90.00
_cell.angle_beta   90.00
_cell.angle_gamma   90.00
#
_symmetry.space_group_name_H-M   'P 1'
#
loop_
_entity.id
_entity.type
_entity.pdbx_description
1 polymer ?
#
loop_
_entity_poly.entity_id
_entity_poly.type
_entity_poly.pdbx_seq_one_letter_code
_entity_poly.pdbx_strand_id
1 'polypeptide(L)'
;SFVDFSNVPDHELNNTLHFIKNEVKRRTGIPVSIGVGPNKTLAKLTSHMAKQSTGYNGVCSYWDLPNFRNMMYQVDVSEVWGIGRKWSKKLKSQGVESVGQFMNMSLPVVKKLMNINGQRTQYELLGEYCHPVKPNTKIKKNIASTRSFGEDVDDFTQIAEAMYTYIENGVRKIKQNNIQTSRATIFVSGNKHKGNTYQNGKQITLQEPTQDVQEIWSQIYPFLRKIFNTDKSYKKCGIIFQELVPDNVKQTSLFTKPIQAVTKPVNVEKKWEMKQNFITQKYTTSWDEIPSVFV
;
A
#
# COMPACT_ATOMS: atom_id res chain seq x y z
N SER A 1 -10.27 -2.67 0.17
CA SER A 1 -10.98 -1.64 -0.62
C SER A 1 -12.28 -1.28 0.06
N PHE A 2 -12.82 -0.10 -0.22
CA PHE A 2 -14.16 0.35 0.17
C PHE A 2 -14.93 0.71 -1.10
N VAL A 3 -16.20 0.36 -1.12
CA VAL A 3 -17.14 0.65 -2.21
C VAL A 3 -18.37 1.32 -1.61
N ASP A 4 -18.93 2.29 -2.31
CA ASP A 4 -20.17 2.94 -1.93
C ASP A 4 -21.34 2.21 -2.56
N PHE A 5 -22.24 1.71 -1.72
CA PHE A 5 -23.45 0.98 -2.10
C PHE A 5 -24.75 1.77 -1.82
N SER A 6 -24.65 3.09 -1.57
CA SER A 6 -25.81 3.94 -1.23
C SER A 6 -26.91 3.92 -2.29
N ASN A 7 -26.57 3.60 -3.54
CA ASN A 7 -27.51 3.54 -4.65
C ASN A 7 -28.06 2.13 -4.93
N VAL A 8 -27.68 1.12 -4.14
CA VAL A 8 -28.20 -0.25 -4.29
C VAL A 8 -29.40 -0.42 -3.37
N PRO A 9 -30.54 -0.88 -3.87
CA PRO A 9 -31.73 -1.13 -3.05
C PRO A 9 -31.43 -2.18 -1.94
N ASP A 10 -31.97 -1.98 -0.74
CA ASP A 10 -31.72 -2.85 0.41
C ASP A 10 -32.03 -4.32 0.14
N HIS A 11 -33.10 -4.60 -0.61
CA HIS A 11 -33.52 -5.97 -0.95
C HIS A 11 -32.55 -6.67 -1.93
N GLU A 12 -31.75 -5.93 -2.69
CA GLU A 12 -30.74 -6.46 -3.62
C GLU A 12 -29.34 -6.52 -2.98
N LEU A 13 -29.11 -5.77 -1.92
CA LEU A 13 -27.77 -5.58 -1.35
C LEU A 13 -27.12 -6.92 -0.97
N ASN A 14 -27.83 -7.77 -0.23
CA ASN A 14 -27.27 -9.05 0.21
C ASN A 14 -26.89 -9.97 -0.96
N ASN A 15 -27.73 -10.08 -1.97
CA ASN A 15 -27.44 -10.87 -3.17
C ASN A 15 -26.23 -10.31 -3.93
N THR A 16 -26.16 -8.98 -4.07
CA THR A 16 -25.04 -8.29 -4.72
C THR A 16 -23.72 -8.56 -3.99
N LEU A 17 -23.70 -8.52 -2.67
CA LEU A 17 -22.50 -8.78 -1.86
C LEU A 17 -22.02 -10.22 -1.99
N HIS A 18 -22.93 -11.18 -1.95
CA HIS A 18 -22.61 -12.60 -2.17
C HIS A 18 -22.10 -12.85 -3.60
N PHE A 19 -22.70 -12.20 -4.59
CA PHE A 19 -22.24 -12.25 -5.97
C PHE A 19 -20.81 -11.71 -6.09
N ILE A 20 -20.51 -10.53 -5.56
CA ILE A 20 -19.16 -9.92 -5.59
C ILE A 20 -18.15 -10.83 -4.91
N LYS A 21 -18.47 -11.37 -3.72
CA LYS A 21 -17.61 -12.30 -2.99
C LYS A 21 -17.23 -13.51 -3.84
N ASN A 22 -18.22 -14.12 -4.48
CA ASN A 22 -18.05 -15.32 -5.29
C ASN A 22 -17.26 -15.01 -6.57
N GLU A 23 -17.54 -13.87 -7.22
CA GLU A 23 -16.82 -13.43 -8.41
C GLU A 23 -15.34 -13.11 -8.12
N VAL A 24 -15.03 -12.46 -7.00
CA VAL A 24 -13.64 -12.23 -6.60
C VAL A 24 -12.93 -13.58 -6.42
N LYS A 25 -13.53 -14.54 -5.71
CA LYS A 25 -12.96 -15.87 -5.53
C LYS A 25 -12.80 -16.60 -6.88
N ARG A 26 -13.81 -16.55 -7.74
CA ARG A 26 -13.78 -17.20 -9.07
C ARG A 26 -12.65 -16.64 -9.95
N ARG A 27 -12.50 -15.29 -10.01
CA ARG A 27 -11.54 -14.62 -10.89
C ARG A 27 -10.10 -14.65 -10.37
N THR A 28 -9.91 -14.62 -9.05
CA THR A 28 -8.57 -14.46 -8.45
C THR A 28 -8.09 -15.69 -7.68
N GLY A 29 -8.95 -16.65 -7.38
CA GLY A 29 -8.68 -17.75 -6.48
C GLY A 29 -8.62 -17.34 -4.99
N ILE A 30 -8.77 -16.04 -4.66
CA ILE A 30 -8.59 -15.51 -3.32
C ILE A 30 -9.96 -15.39 -2.62
N PRO A 31 -10.19 -16.08 -1.49
CA PRO A 31 -11.41 -15.90 -0.70
C PRO A 31 -11.36 -14.52 0.00
N VAL A 32 -12.50 -13.82 -0.03
CA VAL A 32 -12.66 -12.53 0.62
C VAL A 32 -13.88 -12.55 1.56
N SER A 33 -13.83 -11.69 2.59
CA SER A 33 -14.96 -11.39 3.45
C SER A 33 -15.40 -9.94 3.24
N ILE A 34 -16.70 -9.73 3.19
CA ILE A 34 -17.31 -8.42 2.96
C ILE A 34 -18.08 -8.00 4.23
N GLY A 35 -17.84 -6.77 4.66
CA GLY A 35 -18.59 -6.14 5.73
C GLY A 35 -19.29 -4.90 5.23
N VAL A 36 -20.51 -4.67 5.68
CA VAL A 36 -21.34 -3.51 5.34
C VAL A 36 -21.62 -2.68 6.58
N GLY A 37 -21.66 -1.38 6.45
CA GLY A 37 -21.97 -0.46 7.52
C GLY A 37 -22.12 0.97 7.03
N PRO A 38 -22.65 1.88 7.84
CA PRO A 38 -22.95 3.26 7.46
C PRO A 38 -21.69 4.10 7.20
N ASN A 39 -20.51 3.61 7.58
CA ASN A 39 -19.23 4.26 7.37
C ASN A 39 -18.09 3.24 7.26
N LYS A 40 -16.89 3.71 6.91
CA LYS A 40 -15.73 2.85 6.67
C LYS A 40 -15.29 2.04 7.88
N THR A 41 -15.32 2.63 9.07
CA THR A 41 -14.86 1.98 10.29
C THR A 41 -15.80 0.84 10.68
N LEU A 42 -17.11 1.07 10.63
CA LEU A 42 -18.12 0.03 10.91
C LEU A 42 -18.12 -1.06 9.84
N ALA A 43 -18.05 -0.70 8.54
CA ALA A 43 -17.93 -1.67 7.45
C ALA A 43 -16.67 -2.54 7.59
N LYS A 44 -15.56 -2.00 8.07
CA LYS A 44 -14.33 -2.79 8.30
C LYS A 44 -14.47 -3.72 9.50
N LEU A 45 -15.13 -3.31 10.58
CA LEU A 45 -15.41 -4.17 11.74
C LEU A 45 -16.36 -5.32 11.38
N THR A 46 -17.43 -5.05 10.64
CA THR A 46 -18.34 -6.12 10.19
C THR A 46 -17.63 -7.08 9.23
N SER A 47 -16.70 -6.61 8.39
CA SER A 47 -15.83 -7.49 7.59
C SER A 47 -14.93 -8.38 8.45
N HIS A 48 -14.43 -7.88 9.58
CA HIS A 48 -13.68 -8.68 10.55
C HIS A 48 -14.59 -9.78 11.15
N MET A 49 -15.81 -9.43 11.57
CA MET A 49 -16.79 -10.38 12.10
C MET A 49 -17.19 -11.45 11.07
N ALA A 50 -17.40 -11.04 9.81
CA ALA A 50 -17.68 -11.95 8.70
C ALA A 50 -16.57 -12.98 8.47
N LYS A 51 -15.32 -12.64 8.83
CA LYS A 51 -14.16 -13.54 8.74
C LYS A 51 -14.07 -14.49 9.94
N GLN A 52 -14.44 -14.03 11.13
CA GLN A 52 -14.28 -14.79 12.39
C GLN A 52 -15.37 -15.86 12.58
N SER A 53 -16.57 -15.64 12.07
CA SER A 53 -17.70 -16.55 12.24
C SER A 53 -18.19 -17.13 10.92
N THR A 54 -18.26 -18.45 10.87
CA THR A 54 -18.82 -19.19 9.72
C THR A 54 -20.31 -18.91 9.50
N GLY A 55 -21.05 -18.51 10.56
CA GLY A 55 -22.47 -18.20 10.49
C GLY A 55 -22.82 -17.06 9.54
N TYR A 56 -21.88 -16.15 9.27
CA TYR A 56 -22.08 -15.05 8.31
C TYR A 56 -21.78 -15.42 6.86
N ASN A 57 -21.34 -16.64 6.59
CA ASN A 57 -20.95 -17.07 5.24
C ASN A 57 -20.07 -16.05 4.51
N GLY A 58 -19.20 -15.36 5.25
CA GLY A 58 -18.24 -14.36 4.72
C GLY A 58 -18.86 -13.01 4.31
N VAL A 59 -20.12 -12.73 4.64
CA VAL A 59 -20.78 -11.43 4.47
C VAL A 59 -21.48 -11.07 5.78
N CYS A 60 -21.23 -9.87 6.32
CA CYS A 60 -21.85 -9.40 7.56
C CYS A 60 -22.27 -7.94 7.41
N SER A 61 -23.51 -7.67 7.74
CA SER A 61 -24.08 -6.32 7.76
C SER A 61 -24.18 -5.79 9.19
N TYR A 62 -23.85 -4.51 9.37
CA TYR A 62 -23.98 -3.82 10.64
C TYR A 62 -25.41 -3.87 11.18
N TRP A 63 -26.40 -3.77 10.30
CA TRP A 63 -27.82 -3.76 10.66
C TRP A 63 -28.35 -5.13 11.10
N ASP A 64 -27.65 -6.22 10.75
CA ASP A 64 -27.99 -7.58 11.15
C ASP A 64 -27.41 -7.94 12.56
N LEU A 65 -26.75 -7.01 13.23
CA LEU A 65 -26.10 -7.23 14.53
C LEU A 65 -26.92 -6.64 15.68
N PRO A 66 -27.79 -7.43 16.35
CA PRO A 66 -28.77 -6.93 17.31
C PRO A 66 -28.18 -6.28 18.56
N ASN A 67 -26.97 -6.65 18.95
CA ASN A 67 -26.30 -6.13 20.15
C ASN A 67 -24.88 -5.63 19.84
N PHE A 68 -24.72 -4.91 18.72
CA PHE A 68 -23.42 -4.48 18.23
C PHE A 68 -22.54 -3.87 19.34
N ARG A 69 -23.06 -2.94 20.14
CA ARG A 69 -22.29 -2.29 21.22
C ARG A 69 -21.71 -3.31 22.22
N ASN A 70 -22.49 -4.29 22.64
CA ASN A 70 -22.02 -5.31 23.58
C ASN A 70 -20.97 -6.23 22.96
N MET A 71 -21.15 -6.57 21.66
CA MET A 71 -20.17 -7.36 20.93
C MET A 71 -18.83 -6.66 20.83
N MET A 72 -18.80 -5.34 20.76
CA MET A 72 -17.57 -4.56 20.66
C MET A 72 -16.67 -4.63 21.90
N TYR A 73 -17.17 -5.04 23.04
CA TYR A 73 -16.34 -5.31 24.22
C TYR A 73 -15.51 -6.60 24.09
N GLN A 74 -15.86 -7.50 23.17
CA GLN A 74 -15.13 -8.72 22.90
C GLN A 74 -14.13 -8.58 21.73
N VAL A 75 -14.18 -7.46 20.99
CA VAL A 75 -13.31 -7.21 19.86
C VAL A 75 -12.09 -6.39 20.31
N ASP A 76 -10.89 -6.88 20.00
CA ASP A 76 -9.65 -6.17 20.33
C ASP A 76 -9.59 -4.79 19.65
N VAL A 77 -9.11 -3.79 20.35
CA VAL A 77 -9.04 -2.42 19.85
C VAL A 77 -8.14 -2.27 18.62
N SER A 78 -7.21 -3.18 18.39
CA SER A 78 -6.35 -3.19 17.19
C SER A 78 -7.09 -3.52 15.89
N GLU A 79 -8.30 -4.08 15.97
CA GLU A 79 -9.12 -4.40 14.81
C GLU A 79 -9.83 -3.17 14.22
N VAL A 80 -9.82 -2.05 14.94
CA VAL A 80 -10.39 -0.79 14.47
C VAL A 80 -9.56 -0.21 13.32
N TRP A 81 -10.20 0.10 12.21
CA TRP A 81 -9.55 0.77 11.10
C TRP A 81 -8.97 2.13 11.54
N GLY A 82 -7.65 2.31 11.33
CA GLY A 82 -6.91 3.48 11.80
C GLY A 82 -6.18 3.29 13.13
N ILE A 83 -6.47 2.23 13.90
CA ILE A 83 -5.73 1.86 15.12
C ILE A 83 -4.67 0.80 14.78
N GLY A 84 -3.49 1.26 14.35
CA GLY A 84 -2.37 0.38 14.10
C GLY A 84 -1.60 0.00 15.37
N ARG A 85 -0.57 -0.83 15.24
CA ARG A 85 0.24 -1.40 16.35
C ARG A 85 0.67 -0.37 17.41
N LYS A 86 1.11 0.82 17.00
CA LYS A 86 1.56 1.86 17.94
C LYS A 86 0.40 2.40 18.77
N TRP A 87 -0.74 2.68 18.16
CA TRP A 87 -1.93 3.18 18.85
C TRP A 87 -2.55 2.13 19.74
N SER A 88 -2.66 0.89 19.25
CA SER A 88 -3.15 -0.23 20.07
C SER A 88 -2.30 -0.41 21.35
N LYS A 89 -0.96 -0.43 21.23
CA LYS A 89 -0.07 -0.49 22.39
C LYS A 89 -0.30 0.66 23.36
N LYS A 90 -0.48 1.88 22.86
CA LYS A 90 -0.70 3.07 23.69
C LYS A 90 -2.07 3.05 24.38
N LEU A 91 -3.12 2.59 23.71
CA LEU A 91 -4.46 2.42 24.28
C LEU A 91 -4.46 1.34 25.37
N LYS A 92 -3.87 0.17 25.08
CA LYS A 92 -3.76 -0.93 26.05
C LYS A 92 -2.96 -0.56 27.29
N SER A 93 -1.92 0.27 27.18
CA SER A 93 -1.19 0.80 28.35
C SER A 93 -2.02 1.75 29.22
N GLN A 94 -3.18 2.20 28.75
CA GLN A 94 -4.17 3.00 29.49
C GLN A 94 -5.42 2.18 29.88
N GLY A 95 -5.36 0.85 29.79
CA GLY A 95 -6.46 -0.04 30.14
C GLY A 95 -7.57 -0.16 29.08
N VAL A 96 -7.34 0.35 27.86
CA VAL A 96 -8.30 0.28 26.75
C VAL A 96 -7.91 -0.85 25.82
N GLU A 97 -8.49 -2.03 26.02
CA GLU A 97 -8.17 -3.26 25.32
C GLU A 97 -9.14 -3.57 24.18
N SER A 98 -10.42 -3.18 24.36
CA SER A 98 -11.49 -3.50 23.42
C SER A 98 -12.03 -2.28 22.67
N VAL A 99 -12.70 -2.55 21.55
CA VAL A 99 -13.43 -1.55 20.77
C VAL A 99 -14.51 -0.87 21.64
N GLY A 100 -15.26 -1.64 22.44
CA GLY A 100 -16.29 -1.13 23.32
C GLY A 100 -15.74 -0.15 24.36
N GLN A 101 -14.57 -0.43 24.96
CA GLN A 101 -13.90 0.49 25.87
C GLN A 101 -13.45 1.77 25.14
N PHE A 102 -12.90 1.65 23.93
CA PHE A 102 -12.50 2.81 23.12
C PHE A 102 -13.71 3.68 22.74
N MET A 103 -14.84 3.08 22.38
CA MET A 103 -16.09 3.82 22.12
C MET A 103 -16.56 4.65 23.32
N ASN A 104 -16.31 4.18 24.54
CA ASN A 104 -16.71 4.87 25.76
C ASN A 104 -15.67 5.84 26.33
N MET A 105 -14.50 5.99 25.70
CA MET A 105 -13.55 7.02 26.12
C MET A 105 -14.11 8.42 25.89
N SER A 106 -13.78 9.37 26.77
CA SER A 106 -14.18 10.75 26.56
C SER A 106 -13.47 11.34 25.32
N LEU A 107 -14.20 12.06 24.49
CA LEU A 107 -13.70 12.67 23.24
C LEU A 107 -12.46 13.54 23.43
N PRO A 108 -12.37 14.42 24.49
CA PRO A 108 -11.17 15.21 24.74
C PRO A 108 -9.93 14.35 24.99
N VAL A 109 -10.08 13.23 25.70
CA VAL A 109 -8.98 12.29 25.97
C VAL A 109 -8.53 11.62 24.68
N VAL A 110 -9.45 11.14 23.86
CA VAL A 110 -9.11 10.54 22.54
C VAL A 110 -8.40 11.56 21.65
N LYS A 111 -8.89 12.80 21.58
CA LYS A 111 -8.26 13.87 20.79
C LYS A 111 -6.84 14.19 21.28
N LYS A 112 -6.63 14.27 22.60
CA LYS A 112 -5.29 14.50 23.20
C LYS A 112 -4.34 13.34 22.93
N LEU A 113 -4.85 12.10 22.97
CA LEU A 113 -4.06 10.89 22.82
C LEU A 113 -3.70 10.60 21.36
N MET A 114 -4.67 10.70 20.44
CA MET A 114 -4.61 10.21 19.06
C MET A 114 -4.85 11.30 17.99
N ASN A 115 -4.97 12.56 18.41
CA ASN A 115 -5.32 13.72 17.57
C ASN A 115 -6.74 13.62 16.95
N ILE A 116 -7.01 14.49 15.95
CA ILE A 116 -8.31 14.57 15.27
C ILE A 116 -8.69 13.26 14.54
N ASN A 117 -7.70 12.46 14.08
CA ASN A 117 -7.99 11.23 13.37
C ASN A 117 -8.56 10.17 14.33
N GLY A 118 -8.01 10.06 15.55
CA GLY A 118 -8.58 9.19 16.58
C GLY A 118 -10.01 9.59 16.96
N GLN A 119 -10.27 10.88 17.09
CA GLN A 119 -11.61 11.39 17.36
C GLN A 119 -12.59 11.04 16.24
N ARG A 120 -12.20 11.22 14.98
CA ARG A 120 -13.02 10.83 13.82
C ARG A 120 -13.29 9.33 13.79
N THR A 121 -12.28 8.51 14.11
CA THR A 121 -12.47 7.06 14.21
C THR A 121 -13.49 6.70 15.28
N GLN A 122 -13.45 7.37 16.44
CA GLN A 122 -14.44 7.17 17.50
C GLN A 122 -15.85 7.61 17.07
N TYR A 123 -15.98 8.75 16.40
CA TYR A 123 -17.26 9.19 15.82
C TYR A 123 -17.82 8.18 14.81
N GLU A 124 -16.99 7.61 13.95
CA GLU A 124 -17.46 6.57 13.03
C GLU A 124 -17.92 5.31 13.76
N LEU A 125 -17.26 4.90 14.84
CA LEU A 125 -17.74 3.79 15.68
C LEU A 125 -19.08 4.07 16.34
N LEU A 126 -19.40 5.34 16.59
CA LEU A 126 -20.68 5.80 17.14
C LEU A 126 -21.75 6.02 16.05
N GLY A 127 -21.43 5.76 14.78
CA GLY A 127 -22.35 5.83 13.66
C GLY A 127 -22.20 7.06 12.75
N GLU A 128 -21.39 8.04 13.13
CA GLU A 128 -21.17 9.26 12.35
C GLU A 128 -20.37 8.98 11.07
N TYR A 129 -20.59 9.79 10.01
CA TYR A 129 -19.89 9.66 8.73
C TYR A 129 -18.75 10.68 8.60
N CYS A 130 -17.52 10.27 8.93
CA CYS A 130 -16.35 11.15 8.96
C CYS A 130 -15.39 10.98 7.78
N HIS A 131 -15.34 9.80 7.17
CA HIS A 131 -14.40 9.47 6.10
C HIS A 131 -15.12 9.07 4.80
N PRO A 132 -15.46 10.03 3.92
CA PRO A 132 -16.20 9.72 2.69
C PRO A 132 -15.43 8.77 1.78
N VAL A 133 -16.16 7.92 1.05
CA VAL A 133 -15.62 7.17 -0.07
C VAL A 133 -15.44 8.15 -1.23
N LYS A 134 -14.18 8.45 -1.56
CA LYS A 134 -13.86 9.35 -2.68
C LYS A 134 -13.16 8.55 -3.77
N PRO A 135 -13.51 8.75 -5.05
CA PRO A 135 -12.72 8.21 -6.14
C PRO A 135 -11.28 8.75 -6.03
N ASN A 136 -10.31 7.90 -6.33
CA ASN A 136 -8.89 8.22 -6.13
C ASN A 136 -8.39 9.10 -7.29
N THR A 137 -8.76 10.38 -7.28
CA THR A 137 -8.47 11.37 -8.34
C THR A 137 -7.22 12.21 -8.08
N LYS A 138 -6.59 12.06 -6.91
CA LYS A 138 -5.40 12.87 -6.58
C LYS A 138 -4.14 12.22 -7.14
N ILE A 139 -3.32 13.03 -7.82
CA ILE A 139 -1.95 12.66 -8.19
C ILE A 139 -1.23 12.17 -6.93
N LYS A 140 -0.65 11.00 -7.01
CA LYS A 140 0.12 10.42 -5.89
C LYS A 140 1.29 11.34 -5.58
N LYS A 141 1.49 11.69 -4.31
CA LYS A 141 2.62 12.52 -3.88
C LYS A 141 3.96 11.81 -4.06
N ASN A 142 3.97 10.49 -3.93
CA ASN A 142 5.16 9.66 -4.06
C ASN A 142 4.79 8.32 -4.71
N ILE A 143 5.71 7.75 -5.47
CA ILE A 143 5.61 6.39 -6.02
C ILE A 143 6.79 5.58 -5.48
N ALA A 144 6.51 4.51 -4.78
CA ALA A 144 7.53 3.62 -4.25
C ALA A 144 7.58 2.29 -5.01
N SER A 145 8.80 1.82 -5.26
CA SER A 145 9.08 0.48 -5.77
C SER A 145 10.13 -0.17 -4.88
N THR A 146 9.69 -1.06 -4.00
CA THR A 146 10.53 -1.67 -2.98
C THR A 146 10.14 -3.12 -2.76
N ARG A 147 11.11 -4.01 -2.51
CA ARG A 147 10.85 -5.40 -2.13
C ARG A 147 11.85 -5.89 -1.10
N SER A 148 11.42 -6.85 -0.31
CA SER A 148 12.32 -7.65 0.52
C SER A 148 12.83 -8.84 -0.29
N PHE A 149 14.11 -9.18 -0.10
CA PHE A 149 14.71 -10.37 -0.69
C PHE A 149 14.19 -11.63 0.04
N GLY A 150 14.15 -12.76 -0.64
CA GLY A 150 13.84 -14.05 -0.04
C GLY A 150 14.86 -14.41 1.05
N GLU A 151 16.14 -14.28 0.71
CA GLU A 151 17.29 -14.41 1.59
C GLU A 151 18.00 -13.07 1.75
N ASP A 152 18.86 -12.96 2.76
CA ASP A 152 19.68 -11.77 2.96
C ASP A 152 20.77 -11.73 1.89
N VAL A 153 21.03 -10.56 1.28
CA VAL A 153 21.96 -10.36 0.16
C VAL A 153 23.11 -9.46 0.60
N ASP A 154 24.34 -9.84 0.30
CA ASP A 154 25.60 -9.11 0.58
C ASP A 154 26.36 -8.72 -0.70
N ASP A 155 25.93 -9.19 -1.86
CA ASP A 155 26.52 -8.86 -3.15
C ASP A 155 25.96 -7.57 -3.74
N PHE A 156 26.86 -6.65 -4.07
CA PHE A 156 26.50 -5.36 -4.70
C PHE A 156 25.81 -5.53 -6.06
N THR A 157 26.23 -6.52 -6.86
CA THR A 157 25.65 -6.75 -8.21
C THR A 157 24.17 -7.11 -8.10
N GLN A 158 23.81 -7.99 -7.16
CA GLN A 158 22.40 -8.35 -6.92
C GLN A 158 21.58 -7.16 -6.43
N ILE A 159 22.13 -6.30 -5.57
CA ILE A 159 21.47 -5.09 -5.11
C ILE A 159 21.27 -4.11 -6.27
N ALA A 160 22.27 -3.95 -7.14
CA ALA A 160 22.21 -3.05 -8.31
C ALA A 160 21.17 -3.54 -9.33
N GLU A 161 21.14 -4.83 -9.65
CA GLU A 161 20.13 -5.45 -10.53
C GLU A 161 18.70 -5.27 -9.98
N ALA A 162 18.53 -5.53 -8.69
CA ALA A 162 17.25 -5.33 -8.01
C ALA A 162 16.82 -3.85 -8.05
N MET A 163 17.74 -2.93 -7.77
CA MET A 163 17.46 -1.50 -7.81
C MET A 163 17.06 -1.03 -9.22
N TYR A 164 17.79 -1.48 -10.25
CA TYR A 164 17.46 -1.18 -11.63
C TYR A 164 16.04 -1.65 -11.97
N THR A 165 15.70 -2.89 -11.65
CA THR A 165 14.35 -3.46 -11.82
C THR A 165 13.28 -2.64 -11.08
N TYR A 166 13.61 -2.12 -9.88
CA TYR A 166 12.66 -1.28 -9.13
C TYR A 166 12.49 0.11 -9.74
N ILE A 167 13.53 0.65 -10.37
CA ILE A 167 13.42 1.88 -11.17
C ILE A 167 12.47 1.64 -12.36
N GLU A 168 12.65 0.57 -13.14
CA GLU A 168 11.78 0.23 -14.26
C GLU A 168 10.31 0.10 -13.83
N ASN A 169 10.06 -0.65 -12.75
CA ASN A 169 8.71 -0.84 -12.20
C ASN A 169 8.08 0.47 -11.70
N GLY A 170 8.88 1.36 -11.12
CA GLY A 170 8.44 2.66 -10.67
C GLY A 170 8.16 3.61 -11.84
N VAL A 171 9.05 3.66 -12.82
CA VAL A 171 8.91 4.46 -14.05
C VAL A 171 7.67 4.04 -14.84
N ARG A 172 7.38 2.74 -14.93
CA ARG A 172 6.14 2.26 -15.55
C ARG A 172 4.89 2.89 -14.90
N LYS A 173 4.86 2.96 -13.57
CA LYS A 173 3.74 3.62 -12.83
C LYS A 173 3.74 5.14 -13.04
N ILE A 174 4.91 5.76 -13.17
CA ILE A 174 5.05 7.19 -13.46
C ILE A 174 4.45 7.48 -14.84
N LYS A 175 4.84 6.73 -15.88
CA LYS A 175 4.32 6.85 -17.25
C LYS A 175 2.81 6.63 -17.34
N GLN A 176 2.27 5.62 -16.63
CA GLN A 176 0.83 5.34 -16.57
C GLN A 176 0.00 6.48 -15.98
N ASN A 177 0.61 7.37 -15.21
CA ASN A 177 -0.07 8.53 -14.61
C ASN A 177 0.28 9.87 -15.33
N ASN A 178 1.00 9.84 -16.46
CA ASN A 178 1.47 10.99 -17.22
C ASN A 178 2.20 12.02 -16.34
N ILE A 179 3.16 11.53 -15.54
CA ILE A 179 3.95 12.35 -14.60
C ILE A 179 5.44 12.05 -14.75
N GLN A 180 6.27 12.98 -14.28
CA GLN A 180 7.72 12.89 -14.17
C GLN A 180 8.14 13.04 -12.72
N THR A 181 9.35 12.63 -12.38
CA THR A 181 9.94 12.81 -11.06
C THR A 181 11.18 13.71 -11.14
N SER A 182 11.30 14.63 -10.19
CA SER A 182 12.50 15.49 -10.03
C SER A 182 13.35 15.06 -8.83
N ARG A 183 12.85 14.12 -8.00
CA ARG A 183 13.59 13.65 -6.83
C ARG A 183 13.36 12.18 -6.58
N ALA A 184 14.40 11.46 -6.20
CA ALA A 184 14.34 10.05 -5.83
C ALA A 184 15.07 9.81 -4.50
N THR A 185 14.54 8.92 -3.68
CA THR A 185 15.20 8.41 -2.48
C THR A 185 15.47 6.93 -2.67
N ILE A 186 16.74 6.52 -2.63
CA ILE A 186 17.14 5.13 -2.59
C ILE A 186 17.51 4.70 -1.18
N PHE A 187 17.30 3.43 -0.87
CA PHE A 187 17.67 2.88 0.43
C PHE A 187 17.97 1.38 0.35
N VAL A 188 18.77 0.95 1.32
CA VAL A 188 19.05 -0.45 1.64
C VAL A 188 18.82 -0.66 3.13
N SER A 189 18.32 -1.83 3.55
CA SER A 189 18.14 -2.14 4.96
C SER A 189 18.37 -3.62 5.26
N GLY A 190 18.98 -3.89 6.41
CA GLY A 190 19.19 -5.20 6.95
C GLY A 190 17.93 -5.88 7.47
N ASN A 191 18.10 -7.09 7.99
CA ASN A 191 17.03 -7.91 8.53
C ASN A 191 16.84 -7.65 10.03
N LYS A 192 15.87 -6.81 10.37
CA LYS A 192 15.55 -6.47 11.77
C LYS A 192 15.15 -7.70 12.61
N HIS A 193 14.55 -8.71 11.99
CA HIS A 193 14.15 -9.94 12.69
C HIS A 193 15.32 -10.82 13.07
N LYS A 194 16.46 -10.69 12.36
CA LYS A 194 17.73 -11.36 12.68
C LYS A 194 18.70 -10.44 13.44
N GLY A 195 18.21 -9.34 14.03
CA GLY A 195 19.04 -8.40 14.79
C GLY A 195 19.86 -7.42 13.94
N ASN A 196 19.83 -7.53 12.61
CA ASN A 196 20.51 -6.57 11.73
C ASN A 196 19.61 -5.34 11.49
N THR A 197 19.83 -4.29 12.29
CA THR A 197 19.06 -3.03 12.21
C THR A 197 19.68 -2.01 11.27
N TYR A 198 20.76 -2.36 10.55
CA TYR A 198 21.41 -1.45 9.61
C TYR A 198 20.43 -0.92 8.57
N GLN A 199 20.45 0.36 8.38
CA GLN A 199 19.67 1.05 7.33
C GLN A 199 20.49 2.21 6.82
N ASN A 200 20.60 2.32 5.50
CA ASN A 200 21.24 3.45 4.84
C ASN A 200 20.42 3.87 3.62
N GLY A 201 20.47 5.16 3.27
CA GLY A 201 19.73 5.68 2.13
C GLY A 201 20.19 7.07 1.76
N LYS A 202 19.87 7.48 0.54
CA LYS A 202 20.20 8.80 0.02
C LYS A 202 19.03 9.37 -0.77
N GLN A 203 18.72 10.61 -0.51
CA GLN A 203 17.84 11.41 -1.35
C GLN A 203 18.67 12.12 -2.42
N ILE A 204 18.22 12.09 -3.65
CA ILE A 204 18.90 12.58 -4.84
C ILE A 204 17.92 13.47 -5.59
N THR A 205 18.29 14.71 -5.83
CA THR A 205 17.58 15.61 -6.75
C THR A 205 18.13 15.34 -8.14
N LEU A 206 17.26 15.02 -9.09
CA LEU A 206 17.61 14.78 -10.48
C LEU A 206 17.89 16.12 -11.17
N GLN A 207 18.72 16.11 -12.21
CA GLN A 207 19.11 17.32 -12.95
C GLN A 207 17.89 18.00 -13.58
N GLU A 208 16.98 17.17 -14.14
CA GLU A 208 15.69 17.60 -14.70
C GLU A 208 14.61 16.61 -14.30
N PRO A 209 13.32 17.03 -14.27
CA PRO A 209 12.22 16.10 -14.13
C PRO A 209 12.25 15.10 -15.29
N THR A 210 12.20 13.80 -14.97
CA THR A 210 12.31 12.75 -15.98
C THR A 210 11.45 11.54 -15.67
N GLN A 211 11.13 10.76 -16.70
CA GLN A 211 10.54 9.42 -16.65
C GLN A 211 11.39 8.42 -17.46
N ASP A 212 12.65 8.77 -17.72
CA ASP A 212 13.61 7.89 -18.40
C ASP A 212 14.38 7.04 -17.39
N VAL A 213 14.41 5.72 -17.64
CA VAL A 213 15.06 4.75 -16.74
C VAL A 213 16.57 4.95 -16.72
N GLN A 214 17.19 5.23 -17.87
CA GLN A 214 18.64 5.35 -17.99
C GLN A 214 19.14 6.64 -17.33
N GLU A 215 18.42 7.74 -17.54
CA GLU A 215 18.73 9.01 -16.87
C GLU A 215 18.66 8.90 -15.37
N ILE A 216 17.60 8.25 -14.84
CA ILE A 216 17.44 8.02 -13.41
C ILE A 216 18.55 7.09 -12.89
N TRP A 217 18.83 5.99 -13.60
CA TRP A 217 19.86 5.04 -13.21
C TRP A 217 21.26 5.68 -13.15
N SER A 218 21.66 6.41 -14.19
CA SER A 218 22.98 7.05 -14.25
C SER A 218 23.23 8.01 -13.10
N GLN A 219 22.19 8.75 -12.68
CA GLN A 219 22.27 9.68 -11.55
C GLN A 219 22.24 8.98 -10.18
N ILE A 220 21.57 7.82 -10.08
CA ILE A 220 21.41 7.08 -8.81
C ILE A 220 22.58 6.12 -8.54
N TYR A 221 23.13 5.49 -9.56
CA TYR A 221 24.15 4.44 -9.43
C TYR A 221 25.37 4.84 -8.59
N PRO A 222 25.96 6.03 -8.74
CA PRO A 222 27.10 6.46 -7.91
C PRO A 222 26.75 6.54 -6.41
N PHE A 223 25.50 6.90 -6.10
CA PHE A 223 25.02 6.99 -4.72
C PHE A 223 24.66 5.61 -4.16
N LEU A 224 24.18 4.68 -5.00
CA LEU A 224 23.95 3.30 -4.59
C LEU A 224 25.26 2.66 -4.10
N ARG A 225 26.36 2.88 -4.81
CA ARG A 225 27.69 2.44 -4.38
C ARG A 225 28.10 3.02 -3.03
N LYS A 226 27.79 4.30 -2.78
CA LYS A 226 28.15 4.96 -1.52
C LYS A 226 27.34 4.49 -0.31
N ILE A 227 26.07 4.09 -0.50
CA ILE A 227 25.23 3.60 0.60
C ILE A 227 25.41 2.11 0.85
N PHE A 228 26.00 1.38 -0.09
CA PHE A 228 26.33 -0.05 0.07
C PHE A 228 27.55 -0.20 0.99
N ASN A 229 27.51 -1.18 1.88
CA ASN A 229 28.59 -1.56 2.78
C ASN A 229 28.83 -3.05 2.62
N THR A 230 30.05 -3.46 2.27
CA THR A 230 30.47 -4.85 2.04
C THR A 230 30.38 -5.72 3.29
N ASP A 231 30.45 -5.10 4.49
CA ASP A 231 30.41 -5.82 5.77
C ASP A 231 28.98 -6.08 6.26
N LYS A 232 27.98 -5.74 5.46
CA LYS A 232 26.57 -5.86 5.84
C LYS A 232 25.79 -6.69 4.84
N SER A 233 24.82 -7.43 5.35
CA SER A 233 23.80 -8.10 4.53
C SER A 233 22.48 -7.31 4.53
N TYR A 234 21.76 -7.40 3.44
CA TYR A 234 20.55 -6.61 3.19
C TYR A 234 19.33 -7.50 2.99
N LYS A 235 18.26 -7.20 3.70
CA LYS A 235 16.96 -7.86 3.55
C LYS A 235 16.04 -7.12 2.58
N LYS A 236 16.27 -5.82 2.41
CA LYS A 236 15.38 -4.97 1.59
C LYS A 236 16.15 -3.85 0.92
N CYS A 237 15.80 -3.56 -0.34
CA CYS A 237 16.19 -2.31 -0.98
C CYS A 237 15.00 -1.72 -1.76
N GLY A 238 15.15 -0.48 -2.19
CA GLY A 238 14.11 0.15 -3.00
C GLY A 238 14.36 1.62 -3.31
N ILE A 239 13.46 2.13 -4.15
CA ILE A 239 13.43 3.52 -4.58
C ILE A 239 12.05 4.13 -4.32
N ILE A 240 12.04 5.40 -3.95
CA ILE A 240 10.85 6.24 -3.78
C ILE A 240 11.02 7.45 -4.68
N PHE A 241 10.15 7.60 -5.66
CA PHE A 241 10.05 8.77 -6.52
C PHE A 241 9.20 9.83 -5.85
N GLN A 242 9.68 11.06 -5.84
CA GLN A 242 9.10 12.19 -5.11
C GLN A 242 9.07 13.42 -6.02
N GLU A 243 8.39 14.47 -5.58
CA GLU A 243 8.23 15.70 -6.37
C GLU A 243 7.74 15.37 -7.78
N LEU A 244 6.61 14.67 -7.81
CA LEU A 244 5.96 14.24 -9.05
C LEU A 244 5.27 15.44 -9.69
N VAL A 245 5.62 15.72 -10.95
CA VAL A 245 5.05 16.80 -11.77
C VAL A 245 4.41 16.22 -13.03
N PRO A 246 3.40 16.88 -13.62
CA PRO A 246 2.84 16.46 -14.91
C PRO A 246 3.92 16.46 -16.00
N ASP A 247 3.87 15.50 -16.93
CA ASP A 247 4.87 15.32 -17.99
C ASP A 247 4.80 16.38 -19.12
N ASN A 248 3.70 17.12 -19.16
CA ASN A 248 3.52 18.25 -20.10
C ASN A 248 4.22 19.54 -19.64
N VAL A 249 4.80 19.58 -18.43
CA VAL A 249 5.55 20.72 -17.91
C VAL A 249 7.04 20.46 -18.10
N LYS A 250 7.60 20.85 -19.24
CA LYS A 250 9.05 20.82 -19.47
C LYS A 250 9.65 22.19 -19.13
N GLN A 251 10.32 22.29 -18.00
CA GLN A 251 11.22 23.40 -17.70
C GLN A 251 12.64 22.92 -18.00
N THR A 252 13.16 23.27 -19.18
CA THR A 252 14.54 22.96 -19.54
C THR A 252 15.49 23.89 -18.79
N SER A 253 16.51 23.32 -18.16
CA SER A 253 17.58 24.08 -17.54
C SER A 253 18.56 24.58 -18.61
N LEU A 254 18.95 25.87 -18.55
CA LEU A 254 19.99 26.48 -19.42
C LEU A 254 21.40 25.91 -19.19
N PHE A 255 21.60 25.12 -18.12
CA PHE A 255 22.90 24.64 -17.65
C PHE A 255 22.99 23.11 -17.50
N THR A 256 22.30 22.36 -18.35
CA THR A 256 22.30 20.88 -18.27
C THR A 256 23.67 20.32 -18.65
N LYS A 257 24.32 19.63 -17.72
CA LYS A 257 25.56 18.87 -18.02
C LYS A 257 25.16 17.55 -18.70
N PRO A 258 25.91 17.04 -19.69
CA PRO A 258 25.63 15.76 -20.30
C PRO A 258 25.72 14.65 -19.27
N ILE A 259 24.70 13.78 -19.23
CA ILE A 259 24.63 12.64 -18.33
C ILE A 259 25.57 11.56 -18.88
N GLN A 260 26.54 11.12 -18.08
CA GLN A 260 27.38 9.98 -18.45
C GLN A 260 26.55 8.70 -18.45
N ALA A 261 26.55 8.00 -19.57
CA ALA A 261 25.84 6.71 -19.68
C ALA A 261 26.50 5.67 -18.76
N VAL A 262 25.72 5.14 -17.84
CA VAL A 262 26.10 3.99 -17.01
C VAL A 262 25.44 2.75 -17.61
N THR A 263 26.27 1.74 -17.94
CA THR A 263 25.77 0.49 -18.52
C THR A 263 24.77 -0.22 -17.58
N LYS A 264 23.77 -0.85 -18.20
CA LYS A 264 22.81 -1.70 -17.45
C LYS A 264 23.57 -2.82 -16.73
N PRO A 265 23.13 -3.26 -15.55
CA PRO A 265 23.68 -4.47 -14.92
C PRO A 265 23.47 -5.68 -15.83
N VAL A 266 24.49 -6.53 -16.01
CA VAL A 266 24.66 -7.53 -17.07
C VAL A 266 23.57 -8.63 -17.13
N ASN A 267 22.76 -8.82 -16.08
CA ASN A 267 21.82 -9.95 -16.02
C ASN A 267 20.33 -9.59 -16.01
N VAL A 268 19.95 -8.35 -16.29
CA VAL A 268 18.53 -7.95 -16.24
C VAL A 268 17.73 -8.57 -17.40
N GLU A 269 18.32 -8.69 -18.58
CA GLU A 269 17.64 -9.20 -19.79
C GLU A 269 17.29 -10.70 -19.68
N LYS A 270 18.21 -11.56 -19.24
CA LYS A 270 17.97 -13.01 -19.09
C LYS A 270 16.86 -13.39 -18.09
N LYS A 271 16.67 -12.62 -17.04
CA LYS A 271 15.64 -12.89 -16.03
C LYS A 271 14.23 -12.50 -16.48
N TRP A 272 14.11 -11.56 -17.41
CA TRP A 272 12.81 -11.15 -17.96
C TRP A 272 12.27 -12.14 -18.95
N GLU A 273 13.10 -12.70 -19.85
CA GLU A 273 12.70 -13.73 -20.80
C GLU A 273 12.19 -14.99 -20.06
N MET A 274 12.87 -15.43 -19.00
CA MET A 274 12.41 -16.56 -18.19
C MET A 274 11.11 -16.28 -17.42
N LYS A 275 10.86 -15.04 -16.95
CA LYS A 275 9.60 -14.69 -16.28
C LYS A 275 8.44 -14.49 -17.26
N GLN A 276 8.66 -13.95 -18.43
CA GLN A 276 7.62 -13.86 -19.47
C GLN A 276 7.20 -15.24 -19.93
N ASN A 277 8.13 -16.15 -20.18
CA ASN A 277 7.83 -17.53 -20.54
C ASN A 277 7.08 -18.28 -19.42
N PHE A 278 7.39 -18.03 -18.13
CA PHE A 278 6.69 -18.65 -17.00
C PHE A 278 5.28 -18.07 -16.78
N ILE A 279 5.07 -16.79 -17.04
CA ILE A 279 3.76 -16.13 -16.93
C ILE A 279 2.88 -16.50 -18.13
N THR A 280 3.43 -16.57 -19.33
CA THR A 280 2.70 -16.94 -20.54
C THR A 280 2.25 -18.40 -20.51
N GLN A 281 3.02 -19.32 -19.93
CA GLN A 281 2.62 -20.72 -19.75
C GLN A 281 1.55 -20.95 -18.66
N LYS A 282 1.43 -20.06 -17.68
CA LYS A 282 0.52 -20.24 -16.52
C LYS A 282 -0.80 -19.49 -16.62
N TYR A 283 -0.91 -18.50 -17.48
CA TYR A 283 -2.08 -17.62 -17.59
C TYR A 283 -2.41 -17.27 -19.05
N THR A 284 -2.71 -18.30 -19.88
CA THR A 284 -3.39 -18.12 -21.15
C THR A 284 -4.90 -17.99 -20.94
N THR A 285 -5.33 -16.90 -20.32
CA THR A 285 -6.70 -16.41 -20.42
C THR A 285 -6.64 -14.90 -20.63
N SER A 286 -7.25 -14.47 -21.73
CA SER A 286 -7.26 -13.11 -22.22
C SER A 286 -7.71 -12.11 -21.15
N TRP A 287 -6.87 -11.11 -20.89
CA TRP A 287 -7.14 -9.98 -19.99
C TRP A 287 -7.98 -8.90 -20.66
N ASP A 288 -8.45 -9.12 -21.90
CA ASP A 288 -9.08 -8.10 -22.74
C ASP A 288 -10.58 -7.90 -22.52
N GLU A 289 -11.20 -8.66 -21.59
CA GLU A 289 -12.66 -8.57 -21.34
C GLU A 289 -13.02 -8.14 -19.89
N ILE A 290 -12.23 -7.30 -19.25
CA ILE A 290 -12.64 -6.70 -17.97
C ILE A 290 -13.20 -5.31 -18.24
N PRO A 291 -14.52 -5.08 -18.09
CA PRO A 291 -15.05 -3.73 -18.10
C PRO A 291 -14.37 -2.90 -17.01
N SER A 292 -14.01 -1.67 -17.34
CA SER A 292 -13.31 -0.67 -16.49
C SER A 292 -14.14 -0.16 -15.29
N VAL A 293 -14.78 -1.05 -14.52
CA VAL A 293 -15.72 -0.70 -13.43
C VAL A 293 -15.16 -1.01 -12.05
N PHE A 294 -13.85 -1.22 -11.89
CA PHE A 294 -13.26 -1.40 -10.56
C PHE A 294 -12.02 -0.51 -10.36
N VAL A 295 -12.27 0.70 -9.94
CA VAL A 295 -11.28 1.54 -9.27
C VAL A 295 -11.76 1.90 -7.87
#